data_93560a0d47d02958182137ddcc341a12
#
_entry.id   93560a0d47d02958182137ddcc341a12
#
_cell.length_a   1.000
_cell.length_b   1.000
_cell.length_c   1.000
_cell.angle_alpha   90.00
_cell.angle_beta   90.00
_cell.angle_gamma   90.00
#
_symmetry.space_group_name_H-M   'P 1'
#
loop_
_entity.id
_entity.type
_entity.pdbx_description
1 polymer ?
#
loop_
_entity_poly.entity_id
_entity_poly.type
_entity_poly.pdbx_seq_one_letter_code
_entity_poly.pdbx_strand_id
1 'polypeptide(L)'
;MNVVYRFRIYPNKIQQELFAKTFGCVRFVYNRMLAEKKECYEKTGKNLKVTPAKYKAEFPWLKEVDSLALCNAQLHLQTAYKNFFRDPSFGFPKFKSKKNPVKSYTTNSVNGNILLKDGKLKLPKAGWIRIRQHRKIRKDACLKGASVCLEAVSYTHLTLPTNSL
;
A
#
# COMPACT_ATOMS: atom_id res chain seq x y z
N MET A 1 -19.23 -0.87 -11.41
CA MET A 1 -17.94 -1.13 -12.10
C MET A 1 -16.83 -0.35 -11.41
N ASN A 2 -15.72 -0.97 -11.14
CA ASN A 2 -14.56 -0.30 -10.57
C ASN A 2 -13.75 0.36 -11.69
N VAL A 3 -13.45 1.65 -11.53
CA VAL A 3 -12.63 2.42 -12.48
C VAL A 3 -11.37 2.87 -11.77
N VAL A 4 -10.25 2.80 -12.45
CA VAL A 4 -8.95 3.23 -11.94
C VAL A 4 -8.54 4.52 -12.64
N TYR A 5 -8.25 5.54 -11.84
CA TYR A 5 -7.68 6.79 -12.32
C TYR A 5 -6.22 6.87 -11.92
N ARG A 6 -5.37 7.32 -12.83
CA ARG A 6 -3.93 7.44 -12.62
C ARG A 6 -3.51 8.89 -12.82
N PHE A 7 -2.98 9.51 -11.76
CA PHE A 7 -2.55 10.89 -11.79
C PHE A 7 -1.10 11.02 -11.32
N ARG A 8 -0.38 11.95 -11.91
CA ARG A 8 0.93 12.35 -11.42
C ARG A 8 0.77 13.21 -10.17
N ILE A 9 1.57 12.94 -9.14
CA ILE A 9 1.60 13.70 -7.90
C ILE A 9 2.92 14.45 -7.76
N TYR A 10 2.86 15.57 -7.03
CA TYR A 10 4.02 16.45 -6.80
C TYR A 10 4.21 16.65 -5.29
N PRO A 11 4.73 15.64 -4.56
CA PRO A 11 4.96 15.76 -3.13
C PRO A 11 6.10 16.75 -2.83
N ASN A 12 5.97 17.49 -1.74
CA ASN A 12 7.07 18.28 -1.21
C ASN A 12 8.12 17.38 -0.55
N LYS A 13 9.23 17.97 -0.06
CA LYS A 13 10.33 17.20 0.53
C LYS A 13 9.90 16.38 1.73
N ILE A 14 9.08 16.94 2.62
CA ILE A 14 8.56 16.25 3.82
C ILE A 14 7.67 15.07 3.41
N GLN A 15 6.81 15.25 2.43
CA GLN A 15 5.94 14.20 1.92
C GLN A 15 6.74 13.10 1.20
N GLN A 16 7.80 13.44 0.48
CA GLN A 16 8.71 12.48 -0.14
C GLN A 16 9.41 11.60 0.91
N GLU A 17 9.86 12.19 2.00
CA GLU A 17 10.45 11.47 3.13
C GLU A 17 9.44 10.54 3.79
N LEU A 18 8.20 10.98 3.97
CA LEU A 18 7.12 10.16 4.51
C LEU A 18 6.80 8.98 3.59
N PHE A 19 6.74 9.21 2.28
CA PHE A 19 6.52 8.12 1.32
C PHE A 19 7.66 7.11 1.33
N ALA A 20 8.91 7.56 1.40
CA ALA A 20 10.06 6.67 1.50
C ALA A 20 9.99 5.81 2.78
N LYS A 21 9.63 6.39 3.91
CA LYS A 21 9.39 5.66 5.18
C LYS A 21 8.24 4.67 5.02
N THR A 22 7.14 5.06 4.39
CA THR A 22 5.97 4.20 4.18
C THR A 22 6.31 3.00 3.31
N PHE A 23 7.03 3.19 2.22
CA PHE A 23 7.52 2.09 1.37
C PHE A 23 8.41 1.12 2.15
N GLY A 24 9.32 1.65 2.97
CA GLY A 24 10.18 0.85 3.84
C GLY A 24 9.42 0.05 4.89
N CYS A 25 8.45 0.68 5.56
CA CYS A 25 7.60 0.03 6.56
C CYS A 25 6.72 -1.07 5.97
N VAL A 26 6.09 -0.81 4.84
CA VAL A 26 5.25 -1.78 4.12
C VAL A 26 6.08 -3.01 3.70
N ARG A 27 7.27 -2.78 3.14
CA ARG A 27 8.20 -3.87 2.80
C ARG A 27 8.65 -4.65 4.04
N PHE A 28 8.98 -3.96 5.12
CA PHE A 28 9.41 -4.58 6.38
C PHE A 28 8.31 -5.48 6.95
N VAL A 29 7.08 -5.00 7.05
CA VAL A 29 5.94 -5.77 7.56
C VAL A 29 5.67 -6.98 6.68
N TYR A 30 5.63 -6.81 5.36
CA TYR A 30 5.44 -7.91 4.42
C TYR A 30 6.50 -9.01 4.60
N ASN A 31 7.76 -8.62 4.64
CA ASN A 31 8.88 -9.55 4.76
C ASN A 31 8.91 -10.24 6.13
N ARG A 32 8.63 -9.51 7.20
CA ARG A 32 8.57 -10.06 8.56
C ARG A 32 7.46 -11.09 8.70
N MET A 33 6.27 -10.77 8.20
CA MET A 33 5.13 -11.69 8.20
C MET A 33 5.43 -12.96 7.39
N LEU A 34 6.05 -12.80 6.22
CA LEU A 34 6.45 -13.94 5.38
C LEU A 34 7.46 -14.84 6.11
N ALA A 35 8.48 -14.24 6.73
CA ALA A 35 9.50 -14.98 7.47
C ALA A 35 8.90 -15.77 8.63
N GLU A 36 8.06 -15.13 9.44
CA GLU A 36 7.41 -15.78 10.60
C GLU A 36 6.44 -16.90 10.18
N LYS A 37 5.69 -16.69 9.09
CA LYS A 37 4.80 -17.72 8.55
C LYS A 37 5.59 -18.95 8.06
N LYS A 38 6.69 -18.74 7.36
CA LYS A 38 7.56 -19.83 6.90
C LYS A 38 8.13 -20.61 8.09
N GLU A 39 8.72 -19.91 9.04
CA GLU A 39 9.31 -20.51 10.23
C GLU A 39 8.28 -21.31 11.06
N CYS A 40 7.09 -20.75 11.27
CA CYS A 40 6.04 -21.45 11.98
C CYS A 40 5.59 -22.72 11.26
N TYR A 41 5.44 -22.67 9.95
CA TYR A 41 5.03 -23.81 9.16
C TYR A 41 6.11 -24.92 9.15
N GLU A 42 7.38 -24.56 9.03
CA GLU A 42 8.50 -25.50 9.11
C GLU A 42 8.59 -26.21 10.46
N LYS A 43 8.30 -25.49 11.57
CA LYS A 43 8.38 -26.04 12.92
C LYS A 43 7.14 -26.82 13.34
N THR A 44 5.95 -26.40 12.92
CA THR A 44 4.68 -26.92 13.46
C THR A 44 3.73 -27.50 12.42
N GLY A 45 3.99 -27.28 11.13
CA GLY A 45 3.06 -27.61 10.04
C GLY A 45 1.78 -26.79 10.02
N LYS A 46 1.66 -25.77 10.88
CA LYS A 46 0.46 -24.94 11.02
C LYS A 46 0.65 -23.57 10.41
N ASN A 47 -0.45 -23.01 9.90
CA ASN A 47 -0.47 -21.63 9.39
C ASN A 47 -0.54 -20.62 10.53
N LEU A 48 0.42 -19.73 10.59
CA LEU A 48 0.45 -18.63 11.55
C LEU A 48 -0.49 -17.49 11.12
N LYS A 49 -1.39 -17.11 12.01
CA LYS A 49 -2.19 -15.90 11.86
C LYS A 49 -1.49 -14.75 12.57
N VAL A 50 -1.07 -13.73 11.83
CA VAL A 50 -0.37 -12.57 12.36
C VAL A 50 -0.93 -11.30 11.73
N THR A 51 -0.96 -10.21 12.49
CA THR A 51 -1.44 -8.90 12.06
C THR A 51 -0.36 -7.83 12.22
N PRO A 52 -0.40 -6.72 11.45
CA PRO A 52 0.55 -5.62 11.62
C PRO A 52 0.57 -4.99 13.01
N ALA A 53 -0.53 -5.08 13.76
CA ALA A 53 -0.63 -4.56 15.13
C ALA A 53 0.43 -5.15 16.07
N LYS A 54 0.75 -6.44 15.92
CA LYS A 54 1.81 -7.11 16.67
C LYS A 54 3.15 -6.38 16.49
N TYR A 55 3.47 -6.03 15.25
CA TYR A 55 4.76 -5.41 14.93
C TYR A 55 4.85 -3.96 15.39
N LYS A 56 3.73 -3.24 15.48
CA LYS A 56 3.71 -1.87 16.02
C LYS A 56 4.12 -1.81 17.49
N ALA A 57 3.81 -2.83 18.27
CA ALA A 57 4.25 -2.93 19.66
C ALA A 57 5.75 -3.19 19.75
N GLU A 58 6.28 -4.07 18.92
CA GLU A 58 7.69 -4.45 18.86
C GLU A 58 8.55 -3.36 18.20
N PHE A 59 8.02 -2.69 17.16
CA PHE A 59 8.69 -1.66 16.38
C PHE A 59 7.85 -0.37 16.37
N PRO A 60 7.98 0.51 17.40
CA PRO A 60 7.14 1.71 17.52
C PRO A 60 7.23 2.68 16.36
N TRP A 61 8.32 2.69 15.60
CA TRP A 61 8.49 3.53 14.40
C TRP A 61 7.50 3.19 13.27
N LEU A 62 6.85 2.02 13.29
CA LEU A 62 5.77 1.69 12.37
C LEU A 62 4.51 2.57 12.56
N LYS A 63 4.38 3.22 13.72
CA LYS A 63 3.27 4.15 13.99
C LYS A 63 3.38 5.48 13.26
N GLU A 64 4.54 5.81 12.73
CA GLU A 64 4.77 7.05 11.98
C GLU A 64 4.10 7.06 10.61
N VAL A 65 3.77 5.90 10.06
CA VAL A 65 3.17 5.74 8.75
C VAL A 65 1.70 5.36 8.83
N ASP A 66 1.02 5.42 7.68
CA ASP A 66 -0.39 5.06 7.56
C ASP A 66 -0.63 3.58 7.96
N SER A 67 -1.46 3.39 8.97
CA SER A 67 -1.83 2.04 9.45
C SER A 67 -2.52 1.19 8.39
N LEU A 68 -3.32 1.79 7.53
CA LEU A 68 -4.00 1.09 6.43
C LEU A 68 -3.02 0.60 5.38
N ALA A 69 -1.91 1.31 5.17
CA ALA A 69 -0.83 0.84 4.31
C ALA A 69 -0.20 -0.46 4.84
N LEU A 70 -0.01 -0.57 6.14
CA LEU A 70 0.48 -1.79 6.78
C LEU A 70 -0.53 -2.94 6.70
N CYS A 71 -1.82 -2.65 6.89
CA CYS A 71 -2.89 -3.64 6.71
C CYS A 71 -2.95 -4.16 5.27
N ASN A 72 -2.75 -3.30 4.28
CA ASN A 72 -2.69 -3.73 2.88
C ASN A 72 -1.45 -4.60 2.59
N ALA A 73 -0.33 -4.40 3.28
CA ALA A 73 0.82 -5.31 3.18
C ALA A 73 0.43 -6.73 3.60
N GLN A 74 -0.34 -6.88 4.66
CA GLN A 74 -0.90 -8.17 5.09
C GLN A 74 -1.81 -8.78 4.01
N LEU A 75 -2.73 -7.99 3.45
CA LEU A 75 -3.65 -8.44 2.40
C LEU A 75 -2.91 -8.87 1.13
N HIS A 76 -1.86 -8.15 0.75
CA HIS A 76 -1.02 -8.51 -0.39
C HIS A 76 -0.30 -9.85 -0.18
N LEU A 77 0.21 -10.10 1.04
CA LEU A 77 0.81 -11.38 1.37
C LEU A 77 -0.22 -12.52 1.35
N GLN A 78 -1.41 -12.30 1.91
CA GLN A 78 -2.50 -13.27 1.86
C GLN A 78 -2.91 -13.59 0.42
N THR A 79 -2.98 -12.57 -0.44
CA THR A 79 -3.28 -12.74 -1.87
C THR A 79 -2.18 -13.54 -2.57
N ALA A 80 -0.91 -13.28 -2.27
CA ALA A 80 0.22 -14.04 -2.83
C ALA A 80 0.15 -15.53 -2.46
N TYR A 81 -0.16 -15.84 -1.20
CA TYR A 81 -0.37 -17.22 -0.76
C TYR A 81 -1.58 -17.86 -1.44
N LYS A 82 -2.71 -17.15 -1.49
CA LYS A 82 -3.93 -17.63 -2.15
C LYS A 82 -3.70 -17.95 -3.61
N ASN A 83 -2.98 -17.10 -4.33
CA ASN A 83 -2.63 -17.33 -5.72
C ASN A 83 -1.74 -18.56 -5.88
N PHE A 84 -0.73 -18.73 -5.04
CA PHE A 84 0.14 -19.91 -5.05
C PHE A 84 -0.64 -21.21 -4.81
N PHE A 85 -1.53 -21.24 -3.82
CA PHE A 85 -2.33 -22.44 -3.52
C PHE A 85 -3.38 -22.74 -4.62
N ARG A 86 -3.87 -21.71 -5.31
CA ARG A 86 -4.78 -21.89 -6.43
C ARG A 86 -4.06 -22.44 -7.67
N ASP A 87 -2.89 -21.92 -7.94
CA ASP A 87 -2.09 -22.28 -9.10
C ASP A 87 -0.59 -22.10 -8.77
N PRO A 88 0.14 -23.22 -8.51
CA PRO A 88 1.56 -23.16 -8.17
C PRO A 88 2.46 -22.49 -9.21
N SER A 89 1.99 -22.31 -10.44
CA SER A 89 2.76 -21.61 -11.48
C SER A 89 3.03 -20.14 -11.14
N PHE A 90 2.22 -19.52 -10.27
CA PHE A 90 2.48 -18.17 -9.72
C PHE A 90 3.72 -18.13 -8.82
N GLY A 91 4.19 -19.26 -8.34
CA GLY A 91 5.32 -19.37 -7.43
C GLY A 91 4.98 -19.02 -5.99
N PHE A 92 5.83 -19.48 -5.08
CA PHE A 92 5.73 -19.18 -3.65
C PHE A 92 6.01 -17.70 -3.38
N PRO A 93 5.32 -17.06 -2.40
CA PRO A 93 5.60 -15.67 -2.05
C PRO A 93 7.08 -15.43 -1.77
N LYS A 94 7.62 -14.36 -2.37
CA LYS A 94 9.04 -13.99 -2.25
C LYS A 94 9.22 -12.74 -1.39
N PHE A 95 10.36 -12.66 -0.71
CA PHE A 95 10.76 -11.44 -0.01
C PHE A 95 10.90 -10.26 -0.97
N LYS A 96 10.44 -9.09 -0.54
CA LYS A 96 10.58 -7.84 -1.30
C LYS A 96 11.95 -7.23 -1.06
N SER A 97 12.62 -6.83 -2.13
CA SER A 97 13.94 -6.23 -2.09
C SER A 97 13.89 -4.69 -2.01
N LYS A 98 14.78 -4.11 -1.21
CA LYS A 98 15.01 -2.65 -1.19
C LYS A 98 15.55 -2.13 -2.53
N LYS A 99 16.25 -2.97 -3.27
CA LYS A 99 16.86 -2.62 -4.57
C LYS A 99 15.86 -2.52 -5.71
N ASN A 100 14.62 -3.01 -5.52
CA ASN A 100 13.60 -2.89 -6.55
C ASN A 100 13.31 -1.39 -6.81
N PRO A 101 13.47 -0.91 -8.05
CA PRO A 101 13.24 0.50 -8.39
C PRO A 101 11.78 0.92 -8.29
N VAL A 102 10.85 -0.01 -8.45
CA VAL A 102 9.41 0.25 -8.30
C VAL A 102 8.99 0.01 -6.86
N LYS A 103 8.50 1.08 -6.21
CA LYS A 103 8.02 1.04 -4.84
C LYS A 103 6.57 1.51 -4.81
N SER A 104 5.75 0.86 -4.01
CA SER A 104 4.35 1.24 -3.89
C SER A 104 3.79 0.86 -2.52
N TYR A 105 2.75 1.58 -2.12
CA TYR A 105 1.86 1.17 -1.03
C TYR A 105 0.42 1.52 -1.38
N THR A 106 -0.50 0.82 -0.75
CA THR A 106 -1.93 1.02 -0.93
C THR A 106 -2.57 1.41 0.39
N THR A 107 -3.47 2.38 0.35
CA THR A 107 -4.31 2.78 1.49
C THR A 107 -5.77 2.80 1.09
N ASN A 108 -6.66 2.64 2.05
CA ASN A 108 -8.09 2.56 1.81
C ASN A 108 -8.82 3.82 2.24
N SER A 109 -9.91 4.13 1.56
CA SER A 109 -10.81 5.23 1.95
C SER A 109 -11.69 4.79 3.11
N VAL A 110 -11.51 5.42 4.26
CA VAL A 110 -12.28 5.19 5.49
C VAL A 110 -12.60 6.54 6.11
N ASN A 111 -13.87 6.83 6.32
CA ASN A 111 -14.33 8.07 6.99
C ASN A 111 -13.74 9.37 6.39
N GLY A 112 -13.62 9.44 5.06
CA GLY A 112 -13.14 10.65 4.39
C GLY A 112 -11.65 10.95 4.56
N ASN A 113 -10.83 9.95 4.87
CA ASN A 113 -9.38 10.12 5.01
C ASN A 113 -8.65 10.36 3.69
N ILE A 114 -9.29 10.07 2.57
CA ILE A 114 -8.79 10.37 1.22
C ILE A 114 -9.77 11.31 0.55
N LEU A 115 -9.31 12.49 0.17
CA LEU A 115 -10.12 13.54 -0.47
C LEU A 115 -9.42 14.06 -1.71
N LEU A 116 -10.21 14.34 -2.73
CA LEU A 116 -9.75 15.02 -3.95
C LEU A 116 -10.52 16.32 -4.11
N LYS A 117 -9.80 17.44 -4.10
CA LYS A 117 -10.41 18.78 -4.20
C LYS A 117 -9.41 19.78 -4.82
N ASP A 118 -9.88 20.58 -5.78
CA ASP A 118 -9.12 21.69 -6.37
C ASP A 118 -7.69 21.32 -6.84
N GLY A 119 -7.57 20.20 -7.54
CA GLY A 119 -6.28 19.72 -8.06
C GLY A 119 -5.32 19.22 -6.99
N LYS A 120 -5.83 18.95 -5.78
CA LYS A 120 -5.05 18.39 -4.66
C LYS A 120 -5.70 17.12 -4.15
N LEU A 121 -4.88 16.22 -3.70
CA LEU A 121 -5.27 14.95 -3.08
C LEU A 121 -4.82 14.96 -1.63
N LYS A 122 -5.74 14.66 -0.72
CA LYS A 122 -5.42 14.40 0.68
C LYS A 122 -5.22 12.91 0.90
N LEU A 123 -4.07 12.54 1.48
CA LEU A 123 -3.76 11.18 1.89
C LEU A 123 -3.50 11.11 3.40
N PRO A 124 -3.78 9.97 4.05
CA PRO A 124 -3.49 9.77 5.46
C PRO A 124 -2.00 10.03 5.76
N LYS A 125 -1.71 10.74 6.84
CA LYS A 125 -0.38 11.17 7.29
C LYS A 125 0.33 12.17 6.39
N ALA A 126 0.13 12.13 5.07
CA ALA A 126 0.80 13.02 4.11
C ALA A 126 0.10 14.38 3.95
N GLY A 127 -1.21 14.47 4.26
CA GLY A 127 -2.00 15.67 4.03
C GLY A 127 -2.26 15.95 2.55
N TRP A 128 -2.37 17.22 2.19
CA TRP A 128 -2.71 17.65 0.84
C TRP A 128 -1.48 17.65 -0.07
N ILE A 129 -1.61 16.99 -1.25
CA ILE A 129 -0.57 16.86 -2.26
C ILE A 129 -1.11 17.39 -3.58
N ARG A 130 -0.35 18.22 -4.27
CA ARG A 130 -0.69 18.69 -5.61
C ARG A 130 -0.65 17.55 -6.60
N ILE A 131 -1.69 17.45 -7.44
CA ILE A 131 -1.76 16.46 -8.52
C ILE A 131 -1.97 17.12 -9.86
N ARG A 132 -1.60 16.42 -10.94
CA ARG A 132 -1.99 16.79 -12.30
C ARG A 132 -3.26 16.02 -12.67
N GLN A 133 -4.42 16.67 -12.42
CA GLN A 133 -5.71 16.08 -12.74
C GLN A 133 -6.07 16.37 -14.20
N HIS A 134 -5.72 15.45 -15.09
CA HIS A 134 -6.01 15.54 -16.53
C HIS A 134 -7.37 14.95 -16.92
N ARG A 135 -8.03 14.27 -15.97
CA ARG A 135 -9.38 13.69 -16.15
C ARG A 135 -10.25 14.02 -14.95
N LYS A 136 -11.50 14.36 -15.20
CA LYS A 136 -12.48 14.54 -14.13
C LYS A 136 -12.97 13.18 -13.64
N ILE A 137 -13.02 13.03 -12.33
CA ILE A 137 -13.70 11.90 -11.71
C ILE A 137 -15.20 12.12 -11.77
N ARG A 138 -15.97 11.08 -12.06
CA ARG A 138 -17.43 11.15 -12.09
C ARG A 138 -17.95 11.61 -10.73
N LYS A 139 -18.97 12.48 -10.74
CA LYS A 139 -19.57 13.04 -9.51
C LYS A 139 -20.22 11.98 -8.61
N ASP A 140 -20.69 10.90 -9.22
CA ASP A 140 -21.30 9.75 -8.53
C ASP A 140 -20.27 8.68 -8.07
N ALA A 141 -18.99 8.90 -8.34
CA ALA A 141 -17.94 7.95 -7.98
C ALA A 141 -17.59 8.04 -6.50
N CYS A 142 -17.49 6.89 -5.87
CA CYS A 142 -17.01 6.76 -4.49
C CYS A 142 -15.55 6.29 -4.48
N LEU A 143 -14.66 7.05 -3.83
CA LEU A 143 -13.26 6.65 -3.68
C LEU A 143 -13.15 5.42 -2.77
N LYS A 144 -12.52 4.38 -3.25
CA LYS A 144 -12.28 3.14 -2.48
C LYS A 144 -10.92 3.13 -1.81
N GLY A 145 -9.93 3.73 -2.43
CA GLY A 145 -8.58 3.78 -1.92
C GLY A 145 -7.64 4.47 -2.88
N ALA A 146 -6.37 4.43 -2.53
CA ALA A 146 -5.30 4.99 -3.34
C ALA A 146 -4.05 4.14 -3.24
N SER A 147 -3.32 4.00 -4.35
CA SER A 147 -1.98 3.44 -4.35
C SER A 147 -0.99 4.51 -4.79
N VAL A 148 0.03 4.72 -3.99
CA VAL A 148 1.14 5.61 -4.31
C VAL A 148 2.29 4.78 -4.84
N CYS A 149 2.77 5.12 -6.04
CA CYS A 149 3.87 4.42 -6.68
C CYS A 149 5.02 5.38 -6.97
N LEU A 150 6.24 4.92 -6.74
CA LEU A 150 7.47 5.55 -7.19
C LEU A 150 8.12 4.65 -8.24
N GLU A 151 8.28 5.18 -9.45
CA GLU A 151 8.98 4.50 -10.56
C GLU A 151 10.26 5.26 -10.88
N ALA A 152 11.38 4.60 -10.79
CA ALA A 152 12.79 4.97 -11.07
C ALA A 152 13.24 6.44 -10.90
N VAL A 153 12.50 7.46 -11.35
CA VAL A 153 12.96 8.87 -11.38
C VAL A 153 11.91 9.89 -10.93
N SER A 154 10.64 9.50 -10.79
CA SER A 154 9.57 10.43 -10.40
C SER A 154 8.42 9.73 -9.69
N TYR A 155 7.77 10.43 -8.76
CA TYR A 155 6.49 10.01 -8.17
C TYR A 155 5.40 10.15 -9.23
N THR A 156 5.26 9.14 -10.09
CA THR A 156 4.54 9.30 -11.35
C THR A 156 3.10 8.84 -11.30
N HIS A 157 2.71 8.01 -10.31
CA HIS A 157 1.40 7.38 -10.43
C HIS A 157 0.69 7.27 -9.10
N LEU A 158 -0.46 7.89 -9.05
CA LEU A 158 -1.52 7.63 -8.09
C LEU A 158 -2.60 6.81 -8.81
N THR A 159 -2.88 5.64 -8.33
CA THR A 159 -3.99 4.84 -8.79
C THR A 159 -5.16 5.02 -7.82
N LEU A 160 -6.25 5.60 -8.28
CA LEU A 160 -7.47 5.77 -7.52
C LEU A 160 -8.53 4.79 -8.05
N PRO A 161 -8.71 3.62 -7.43
CA PRO A 161 -9.86 2.80 -7.75
C PRO A 161 -11.12 3.51 -7.24
N THR A 162 -12.08 3.67 -8.13
CA THR A 162 -13.39 4.23 -7.81
C THR A 162 -14.48 3.22 -8.18
N ASN A 163 -15.50 3.11 -7.32
CA ASN A 163 -16.73 2.46 -7.73
C ASN A 163 -17.64 3.49 -8.38
N SER A 164 -18.05 3.22 -9.60
CA SER A 164 -19.23 3.86 -10.18
C SER A 164 -20.44 2.96 -9.88
N LEU A 165 -21.37 3.49 -9.16
CA LEU A 165 -22.68 2.87 -9.03
C LEU A 165 -23.44 2.93 -10.37
#